data_effc8089dd0e8d34af55856d64385f9b
#
_entry.id   effc8089dd0e8d34af55856d64385f9b
#
_cell.length_a   1.000
_cell.length_b   1.000
_cell.length_c   1.000
_cell.angle_alpha   90.00
_cell.angle_beta   90.00
_cell.angle_gamma   90.00
#
_symmetry.space_group_name_H-M   'P 1'
#
loop_
_entity.id
_entity.type
_entity.pdbx_description
1 polymer ?
#
loop_
_entity_poly.entity_id
_entity_poly.type
_entity_poly.pdbx_seq_one_letter_code
_entity_poly.pdbx_strand_id
1 'polypeptide(L)'
;MQTLNGRSYQRGETTLGELLTLTAGFAYADTLLDDDLLGSDYDAVVVDGDLHVPSLHLGDALVFLVVTGNLSVDGACVDCDDPATALYVLGNMQAGSVYTTGMLGVQGNLTVARTLAGSYNDYSAIVKGTTRAAVFYPENHFFEFGGEPVFGHVLGEAASHRVPTQWASSMKETLLGRALMDRSPCAEGEEVPNFSADDIETYGATALLDRDSLYALVREDRPVLND
;
A
#
# COMPACT_ATOMS: atom_id res chain seq x y z
N MET A 1 -1.08 2.22 -20.82
CA MET A 1 0.01 1.33 -20.35
C MET A 1 1.23 2.20 -20.04
N GLN A 2 1.69 2.21 -18.82
CA GLN A 2 2.85 2.99 -18.39
C GLN A 2 4.11 2.27 -18.89
N THR A 3 4.91 2.91 -19.73
CA THR A 3 6.16 2.32 -20.22
C THR A 3 7.26 2.65 -19.21
N LEU A 4 7.72 1.65 -18.46
CA LEU A 4 8.85 1.79 -17.57
C LEU A 4 10.14 1.48 -18.35
N ASN A 5 11.15 2.32 -18.19
CA ASN A 5 12.48 2.05 -18.73
C ASN A 5 13.19 1.07 -17.79
N GLY A 6 13.01 -0.22 -18.04
CA GLY A 6 13.57 -1.29 -17.22
C GLY A 6 13.82 -2.54 -18.07
N ARG A 7 14.48 -3.52 -17.45
CA ARG A 7 14.65 -4.85 -18.03
C ARG A 7 13.38 -5.65 -17.79
N SER A 8 12.69 -6.06 -18.86
CA SER A 8 11.53 -6.93 -18.78
C SER A 8 11.95 -8.38 -18.82
N TYR A 9 11.27 -9.19 -18.06
CA TYR A 9 11.52 -10.61 -17.92
C TYR A 9 10.24 -11.39 -18.22
N GLN A 10 10.37 -12.41 -19.06
CA GLN A 10 9.29 -13.32 -19.39
C GLN A 10 9.53 -14.69 -18.75
N ARG A 11 8.44 -15.45 -18.59
CA ARG A 11 8.46 -16.79 -17.99
C ARG A 11 9.51 -17.69 -18.63
N GLY A 12 10.27 -18.42 -17.80
CA GLY A 12 11.15 -19.50 -18.21
C GLY A 12 12.60 -19.10 -18.51
N GLU A 13 12.96 -17.83 -18.38
CA GLU A 13 14.35 -17.39 -18.54
C GLU A 13 15.11 -17.36 -17.19
N THR A 14 16.43 -17.31 -17.26
CA THR A 14 17.43 -17.30 -16.17
C THR A 14 17.18 -16.26 -15.06
N THR A 15 16.16 -15.55 -15.16
CA THR A 15 15.76 -14.32 -14.49
C THR A 15 15.12 -14.54 -13.15
N LEU A 16 14.48 -15.67 -12.92
CA LEU A 16 13.93 -16.01 -11.61
C LEU A 16 15.02 -15.95 -10.55
N GLY A 17 16.22 -16.49 -10.85
CA GLY A 17 17.37 -16.44 -9.94
C GLY A 17 17.85 -15.03 -9.63
N GLU A 18 17.78 -14.10 -10.58
CA GLU A 18 18.12 -12.69 -10.36
C GLU A 18 17.08 -12.00 -9.50
N LEU A 19 15.78 -12.18 -9.80
CA LEU A 19 14.69 -11.60 -9.02
C LEU A 19 14.72 -12.11 -7.58
N LEU A 20 14.89 -13.42 -7.37
CA LEU A 20 15.06 -14.02 -6.04
C LEU A 20 16.27 -13.44 -5.30
N THR A 21 17.37 -13.18 -6.01
CA THR A 21 18.57 -12.57 -5.42
C THR A 21 18.30 -11.12 -4.98
N LEU A 22 17.65 -10.33 -5.83
CA LEU A 22 17.32 -8.94 -5.55
C LEU A 22 16.32 -8.80 -4.39
N THR A 23 15.41 -9.76 -4.24
CA THR A 23 14.34 -9.74 -3.24
C THR A 23 14.60 -10.60 -2.01
N ALA A 24 15.76 -11.25 -1.93
CA ALA A 24 16.13 -12.19 -0.84
C ALA A 24 16.05 -11.59 0.59
N GLY A 25 16.04 -10.25 0.71
CA GLY A 25 15.86 -9.55 1.98
C GLY A 25 14.41 -9.46 2.47
N PHE A 26 13.43 -9.89 1.68
CA PHE A 26 12.01 -9.81 1.99
C PHE A 26 11.41 -11.19 2.17
N ALA A 27 10.63 -11.37 3.23
CA ALA A 27 9.86 -12.59 3.42
C ALA A 27 8.82 -12.74 2.29
N TYR A 28 8.52 -14.00 1.92
CA TYR A 28 7.52 -14.35 0.90
C TYR A 28 7.84 -13.94 -0.55
N ALA A 29 9.00 -13.35 -0.83
CA ALA A 29 9.37 -13.01 -2.19
C ALA A 29 9.43 -14.24 -3.13
N ASP A 30 9.86 -15.36 -2.59
CA ASP A 30 9.90 -16.66 -3.29
C ASP A 30 8.51 -17.20 -3.63
N THR A 31 7.52 -16.97 -2.78
CA THR A 31 6.14 -17.44 -3.01
C THR A 31 5.50 -16.76 -4.22
N LEU A 32 5.81 -15.49 -4.46
CA LEU A 32 5.28 -14.74 -5.60
C LEU A 32 6.01 -15.00 -6.90
N LEU A 33 7.21 -15.58 -6.82
CA LEU A 33 8.02 -15.95 -7.98
C LEU A 33 7.82 -17.41 -8.37
N ASP A 34 6.87 -18.11 -7.75
CA ASP A 34 6.52 -19.48 -8.13
C ASP A 34 5.95 -19.49 -9.56
N ASP A 35 6.16 -20.59 -10.27
CA ASP A 35 5.89 -20.76 -11.71
C ASP A 35 4.46 -20.39 -12.14
N ASP A 36 3.51 -20.36 -11.21
CA ASP A 36 2.11 -20.05 -11.50
C ASP A 36 1.81 -18.54 -11.58
N LEU A 37 2.61 -17.68 -10.93
CA LEU A 37 2.35 -16.23 -10.86
C LEU A 37 2.95 -15.46 -12.03
N LEU A 38 4.10 -15.88 -12.53
CA LEU A 38 4.67 -15.37 -13.77
C LEU A 38 4.08 -16.14 -14.97
N GLY A 39 2.76 -16.05 -15.13
CA GLY A 39 2.06 -16.58 -16.29
C GLY A 39 2.59 -15.96 -17.58
N SER A 40 2.27 -16.57 -18.73
CA SER A 40 2.74 -16.12 -20.05
C SER A 40 2.28 -14.70 -20.43
N ASP A 41 1.32 -14.15 -19.71
CA ASP A 41 0.68 -12.86 -20.02
C ASP A 41 1.10 -11.72 -19.09
N TYR A 42 1.96 -11.98 -18.11
CA TYR A 42 2.37 -10.99 -17.09
C TYR A 42 3.84 -10.61 -17.19
N ASP A 43 4.14 -9.34 -17.01
CA ASP A 43 5.49 -8.81 -17.05
C ASP A 43 6.08 -8.66 -15.63
N ALA A 44 7.33 -9.11 -15.49
CA ALA A 44 8.22 -8.71 -14.41
C ALA A 44 9.22 -7.69 -14.95
N VAL A 45 9.44 -6.60 -14.24
CA VAL A 45 10.33 -5.52 -14.65
C VAL A 45 11.32 -5.19 -13.55
N VAL A 46 12.59 -5.06 -13.91
CA VAL A 46 13.62 -4.50 -13.03
C VAL A 46 14.09 -3.17 -13.58
N VAL A 47 13.96 -2.12 -12.78
CA VAL A 47 14.49 -0.79 -13.07
C VAL A 47 15.80 -0.63 -12.32
N ASP A 48 16.91 -0.45 -13.07
CA ASP A 48 18.21 -0.20 -12.47
C ASP A 48 18.36 1.26 -12.09
N GLY A 49 18.64 1.51 -10.81
CA GLY A 49 18.74 2.85 -10.24
C GLY A 49 17.39 3.42 -9.78
N ASP A 50 17.31 4.74 -9.76
CA ASP A 50 16.14 5.47 -9.26
C ASP A 50 15.02 5.51 -10.31
N LEU A 51 13.78 5.45 -9.85
CA LEU A 51 12.57 5.61 -10.67
C LEU A 51 11.73 6.77 -10.15
N HIS A 52 11.35 7.67 -11.06
CA HIS A 52 10.38 8.73 -10.77
C HIS A 52 9.22 8.66 -11.76
N VAL A 53 8.00 8.61 -11.26
CA VAL A 53 6.76 8.50 -12.05
C VAL A 53 5.65 9.35 -11.45
N PRO A 54 4.73 9.88 -12.27
CA PRO A 54 3.58 10.63 -11.77
C PRO A 54 2.62 9.80 -10.93
N SER A 55 2.41 8.55 -11.33
CA SER A 55 1.62 7.54 -10.63
C SER A 55 2.15 6.16 -10.97
N LEU A 56 1.88 5.17 -10.12
CA LEU A 56 2.27 3.79 -10.36
C LEU A 56 1.09 2.86 -10.07
N HIS A 57 0.77 2.00 -11.05
CA HIS A 57 -0.24 0.97 -10.90
C HIS A 57 0.36 -0.37 -11.30
N LEU A 58 0.32 -1.33 -10.38
CA LEU A 58 0.60 -2.73 -10.65
C LEU A 58 -0.72 -3.49 -10.75
N GLY A 59 -0.76 -4.48 -11.58
CA GLY A 59 -1.93 -5.26 -11.98
C GLY A 59 -1.94 -5.38 -13.50
N ASP A 60 -3.02 -5.81 -14.09
CA ASP A 60 -3.15 -6.06 -15.52
C ASP A 60 -1.95 -6.88 -16.07
N ALA A 61 -1.01 -6.21 -16.78
CA ALA A 61 0.16 -6.85 -17.36
C ALA A 61 1.42 -6.79 -16.48
N LEU A 62 1.60 -5.72 -15.69
CA LEU A 62 2.77 -5.55 -14.81
C LEU A 62 2.47 -6.05 -13.41
N VAL A 63 2.89 -7.25 -13.08
CA VAL A 63 2.62 -7.86 -11.76
C VAL A 63 3.83 -7.83 -10.83
N PHE A 64 5.04 -7.70 -11.36
CA PHE A 64 6.26 -7.73 -10.56
C PHE A 64 7.20 -6.60 -10.95
N LEU A 65 7.49 -5.71 -10.00
CA LEU A 65 8.40 -4.58 -10.22
C LEU A 65 9.47 -4.53 -9.13
N VAL A 66 10.73 -4.50 -9.55
CA VAL A 66 11.87 -4.20 -8.68
C VAL A 66 12.49 -2.88 -9.10
N VAL A 67 12.67 -1.95 -8.17
CA VAL A 67 13.44 -0.73 -8.34
C VAL A 67 14.71 -0.85 -7.49
N THR A 68 15.89 -0.91 -8.13
CA THR A 68 17.15 -1.14 -7.39
C THR A 68 17.66 0.10 -6.66
N GLY A 69 17.18 1.28 -7.01
CA GLY A 69 17.42 2.55 -6.35
C GLY A 69 16.20 3.04 -5.55
N ASN A 70 15.99 4.35 -5.54
CA ASN A 70 14.85 4.97 -4.89
C ASN A 70 13.63 5.02 -5.84
N LEU A 71 12.44 4.92 -5.27
CA LEU A 71 11.17 5.14 -5.98
C LEU A 71 10.52 6.43 -5.51
N SER A 72 10.19 7.31 -6.47
CA SER A 72 9.40 8.51 -6.23
C SER A 72 8.15 8.49 -7.09
N VAL A 73 6.98 8.49 -6.46
CA VAL A 73 5.66 8.56 -7.10
C VAL A 73 4.99 9.86 -6.66
N ASP A 74 4.73 10.78 -7.60
CA ASP A 74 4.15 12.08 -7.25
C ASP A 74 2.72 11.95 -6.70
N GLY A 75 1.96 11.00 -7.24
CA GLY A 75 0.57 10.69 -6.87
C GLY A 75 0.42 9.35 -6.17
N ALA A 76 -0.60 8.58 -6.57
CA ALA A 76 -0.88 7.28 -6.00
C ALA A 76 0.05 6.18 -6.52
N CYS A 77 0.49 5.32 -5.59
CA CYS A 77 1.04 4.01 -5.87
C CYS A 77 -0.01 2.97 -5.46
N VAL A 78 -0.46 2.18 -6.44
CA VAL A 78 -1.55 1.21 -6.26
C VAL A 78 -1.07 -0.14 -6.76
N ASP A 79 -1.27 -1.16 -5.97
CA ASP A 79 -1.06 -2.55 -6.37
C ASP A 79 -2.36 -3.38 -6.26
N CYS A 80 -2.32 -4.64 -6.63
CA CYS A 80 -3.48 -5.50 -6.78
C CYS A 80 -3.23 -6.87 -6.15
N ASP A 81 -4.27 -7.53 -5.70
CA ASP A 81 -4.26 -8.90 -5.18
C ASP A 81 -4.68 -9.94 -6.23
N ASP A 82 -5.40 -9.50 -7.28
CA ASP A 82 -5.80 -10.37 -8.40
C ASP A 82 -5.65 -9.62 -9.74
N PRO A 83 -4.64 -9.93 -10.56
CA PRO A 83 -3.54 -10.86 -10.26
C PRO A 83 -2.66 -10.39 -9.10
N ALA A 84 -2.10 -11.34 -8.37
CA ALA A 84 -1.16 -11.03 -7.29
C ALA A 84 0.02 -10.20 -7.80
N THR A 85 0.32 -9.10 -7.11
CA THR A 85 1.39 -8.18 -7.51
C THR A 85 2.46 -8.05 -6.43
N ALA A 86 3.66 -7.67 -6.86
CA ALA A 86 4.76 -7.37 -5.96
C ALA A 86 5.56 -6.14 -6.42
N LEU A 87 5.76 -5.22 -5.50
CA LEU A 87 6.63 -4.07 -5.65
C LEU A 87 7.78 -4.15 -4.63
N TYR A 88 9.00 -4.20 -5.12
CA TYR A 88 10.20 -4.16 -4.27
C TYR A 88 11.05 -2.95 -4.61
N VAL A 89 11.35 -2.14 -3.59
CA VAL A 89 12.20 -0.96 -3.69
C VAL A 89 13.44 -1.18 -2.80
N LEU A 90 14.62 -1.28 -3.42
CA LEU A 90 15.86 -1.54 -2.67
C LEU A 90 16.48 -0.26 -2.08
N GLY A 91 15.96 0.90 -2.43
CA GLY A 91 16.25 2.19 -1.82
C GLY A 91 15.12 2.69 -0.93
N ASN A 92 14.94 4.01 -0.90
CA ASN A 92 13.81 4.65 -0.22
C ASN A 92 12.61 4.77 -1.18
N MET A 93 11.42 4.83 -0.61
CA MET A 93 10.19 5.07 -1.37
C MET A 93 9.48 6.33 -0.87
N GLN A 94 9.04 7.15 -1.82
CA GLN A 94 8.15 8.29 -1.56
C GLN A 94 6.94 8.19 -2.47
N ALA A 95 5.75 8.49 -1.93
CA ALA A 95 4.50 8.51 -2.70
C ALA A 95 3.54 9.58 -2.15
N GLY A 96 2.62 10.03 -2.98
CA GLY A 96 1.48 10.83 -2.54
C GLY A 96 0.59 9.99 -1.62
N SER A 97 0.01 8.95 -2.16
CA SER A 97 -0.74 7.93 -1.43
C SER A 97 -0.26 6.52 -1.82
N VAL A 98 -0.47 5.55 -0.93
CA VAL A 98 -0.20 4.12 -1.20
C VAL A 98 -1.45 3.33 -0.86
N TYR A 99 -1.94 2.54 -1.81
CA TYR A 99 -2.94 1.51 -1.60
C TYR A 99 -2.34 0.17 -1.99
N THR A 100 -2.18 -0.73 -1.03
CA THR A 100 -1.56 -2.03 -1.25
C THR A 100 -2.47 -3.18 -0.84
N THR A 101 -2.64 -4.13 -1.76
CA THR A 101 -3.31 -5.40 -1.55
C THR A 101 -2.40 -6.57 -1.93
N GLY A 102 -1.31 -6.29 -2.62
CA GLY A 102 -0.24 -7.20 -2.99
C GLY A 102 0.94 -7.17 -2.01
N MET A 103 2.11 -7.54 -2.51
CA MET A 103 3.37 -7.47 -1.75
C MET A 103 4.05 -6.13 -1.95
N LEU A 104 4.34 -5.43 -0.87
CA LEU A 104 5.17 -4.23 -0.88
C LEU A 104 6.44 -4.46 -0.04
N GLY A 105 7.61 -4.37 -0.65
CA GLY A 105 8.90 -4.44 0.03
C GLY A 105 9.69 -3.15 -0.15
N VAL A 106 10.09 -2.48 0.93
CA VAL A 106 10.94 -1.29 0.90
C VAL A 106 12.15 -1.52 1.81
N GLN A 107 13.35 -1.56 1.22
CA GLN A 107 14.58 -1.78 1.99
C GLN A 107 14.98 -0.55 2.82
N GLY A 108 14.74 0.64 2.30
CA GLY A 108 14.97 1.91 2.97
C GLY A 108 13.75 2.42 3.72
N ASN A 109 13.58 3.73 3.72
CA ASN A 109 12.46 4.40 4.37
C ASN A 109 11.26 4.53 3.41
N LEU A 110 10.06 4.49 3.96
CA LEU A 110 8.81 4.79 3.26
C LEU A 110 8.24 6.13 3.76
N THR A 111 8.01 7.07 2.84
CA THR A 111 7.34 8.33 3.13
C THR A 111 6.11 8.47 2.26
N VAL A 112 4.94 8.56 2.88
CA VAL A 112 3.65 8.75 2.19
C VAL A 112 3.08 10.10 2.63
N ALA A 113 2.90 10.99 1.65
CA ALA A 113 2.48 12.35 1.96
C ALA A 113 1.04 12.39 2.52
N ARG A 114 0.17 11.52 2.06
CA ARG A 114 -1.24 11.42 2.45
C ARG A 114 -1.53 10.09 3.14
N THR A 115 -2.07 9.12 2.44
CA THR A 115 -2.60 7.91 3.05
C THR A 115 -1.81 6.66 2.65
N LEU A 116 -1.40 5.91 3.67
CA LEU A 116 -0.93 4.54 3.53
C LEU A 116 -2.08 3.61 3.93
N ALA A 117 -2.68 2.97 2.94
CA ALA A 117 -3.78 2.02 3.14
C ALA A 117 -3.40 0.63 2.65
N GLY A 118 -3.89 -0.38 3.34
CA GLY A 118 -3.76 -1.77 2.94
C GLY A 118 -5.09 -2.50 3.07
N SER A 119 -5.29 -3.49 2.22
CA SER A 119 -6.42 -4.41 2.27
C SER A 119 -5.93 -5.78 1.82
N TYR A 120 -6.65 -6.84 2.15
CA TYR A 120 -6.27 -8.21 1.82
C TYR A 120 -5.16 -8.81 2.71
N ASN A 121 -5.40 -10.00 3.25
CA ASN A 121 -4.62 -10.56 4.35
C ASN A 121 -3.60 -11.64 3.96
N ASP A 122 -3.53 -12.06 2.69
CA ASP A 122 -2.59 -13.09 2.26
C ASP A 122 -1.19 -12.52 1.95
N TYR A 123 -1.11 -11.19 1.79
CA TYR A 123 0.15 -10.49 1.51
C TYR A 123 0.50 -9.48 2.61
N SER A 124 1.65 -8.84 2.46
CA SER A 124 2.16 -7.91 3.47
C SER A 124 2.99 -6.77 2.87
N ALA A 125 3.00 -5.64 3.57
CA ALA A 125 3.92 -4.55 3.33
C ALA A 125 5.07 -4.59 4.34
N ILE A 126 6.30 -4.75 3.87
CA ILE A 126 7.51 -4.86 4.69
C ILE A 126 8.40 -3.65 4.41
N VAL A 127 8.58 -2.79 5.40
CA VAL A 127 9.50 -1.64 5.33
C VAL A 127 10.64 -1.85 6.33
N LYS A 128 11.86 -2.03 5.84
CA LYS A 128 13.01 -2.29 6.71
C LYS A 128 13.51 -1.04 7.45
N GLY A 129 13.27 0.14 6.89
CA GLY A 129 13.57 1.44 7.51
C GLY A 129 12.40 2.00 8.31
N THR A 130 12.35 3.33 8.39
CA THR A 130 11.24 4.05 9.05
C THR A 130 10.10 4.30 8.08
N THR A 131 8.87 4.31 8.61
CA THR A 131 7.66 4.65 7.83
C THR A 131 7.03 5.94 8.37
N ARG A 132 6.62 6.82 7.45
CA ARG A 132 5.87 8.04 7.76
C ARG A 132 4.68 8.17 6.83
N ALA A 133 3.50 8.46 7.39
CA ALA A 133 2.32 8.82 6.60
C ALA A 133 1.43 9.80 7.38
N ALA A 134 0.67 10.65 6.67
CA ALA A 134 -0.32 11.49 7.34
C ALA A 134 -1.45 10.65 7.91
N VAL A 135 -1.92 9.66 7.15
CA VAL A 135 -2.96 8.72 7.57
C VAL A 135 -2.47 7.29 7.35
N PHE A 136 -2.74 6.41 8.30
CA PHE A 136 -2.49 4.97 8.21
C PHE A 136 -3.80 4.20 8.41
N TYR A 137 -4.13 3.35 7.44
CA TYR A 137 -5.31 2.47 7.48
C TYR A 137 -4.94 1.07 6.97
N PRO A 138 -4.51 0.15 7.84
CA PRO A 138 -4.07 -1.19 7.43
C PRO A 138 -5.23 -2.13 7.09
N GLU A 139 -6.42 -1.83 7.52
CA GLU A 139 -7.63 -2.67 7.45
C GLU A 139 -7.30 -4.15 7.73
N ASN A 140 -7.20 -4.99 6.69
CA ASN A 140 -6.91 -6.42 6.83
C ASN A 140 -5.52 -6.81 6.26
N HIS A 141 -4.63 -5.86 6.02
CA HIS A 141 -3.29 -6.07 5.47
C HIS A 141 -2.21 -6.06 6.56
N PHE A 142 -1.21 -6.94 6.46
CA PHE A 142 -0.12 -6.97 7.42
C PHE A 142 0.96 -5.95 7.06
N PHE A 143 1.43 -5.21 8.07
CA PHE A 143 2.54 -4.28 7.94
C PHE A 143 3.66 -4.64 8.90
N GLU A 144 4.88 -4.74 8.39
CA GLU A 144 6.09 -4.91 9.18
C GLU A 144 6.98 -3.67 9.03
N PHE A 145 7.35 -3.06 10.14
CA PHE A 145 8.19 -1.86 10.18
C PHE A 145 9.50 -2.18 10.92
N GLY A 146 10.63 -1.91 10.27
CA GLY A 146 11.96 -2.09 10.86
C GLY A 146 12.31 -1.02 11.88
N GLY A 147 11.76 0.19 11.74
CA GLY A 147 11.87 1.29 12.68
C GLY A 147 10.51 1.76 13.19
N GLU A 148 10.50 2.60 14.23
CA GLU A 148 9.28 3.17 14.78
C GLU A 148 8.52 3.98 13.71
N PRO A 149 7.28 3.57 13.36
CA PRO A 149 6.49 4.30 12.37
C PRO A 149 5.90 5.57 12.97
N VAL A 150 5.72 6.58 12.11
CA VAL A 150 5.17 7.89 12.51
C VAL A 150 3.97 8.20 11.64
N PHE A 151 2.79 8.20 12.26
CA PHE A 151 1.52 8.49 11.61
C PHE A 151 0.84 9.69 12.25
N GLY A 152 0.28 10.58 11.42
CA GLY A 152 -0.55 11.68 11.91
C GLY A 152 -1.86 11.16 12.48
N HIS A 153 -2.51 10.24 11.77
CA HIS A 153 -3.76 9.60 12.16
C HIS A 153 -3.68 8.10 11.87
N VAL A 154 -4.28 7.30 12.74
CA VAL A 154 -4.44 5.86 12.57
C VAL A 154 -5.94 5.56 12.53
N LEU A 155 -6.39 4.93 11.48
CA LEU A 155 -7.78 4.55 11.29
C LEU A 155 -7.93 3.04 11.43
N GLY A 156 -8.97 2.61 12.09
CA GLY A 156 -9.35 1.22 12.20
C GLY A 156 -8.77 0.50 13.42
N GLU A 157 -9.63 -0.15 14.19
CA GLU A 157 -9.23 -0.98 15.35
C GLU A 157 -8.26 -2.12 14.95
N ALA A 158 -8.34 -2.59 13.72
CA ALA A 158 -7.48 -3.65 13.19
C ALA A 158 -6.00 -3.25 13.15
N ALA A 159 -5.65 -1.96 13.25
CA ALA A 159 -4.26 -1.51 13.17
C ALA A 159 -3.35 -2.22 14.21
N SER A 160 -3.82 -2.38 15.43
CA SER A 160 -3.06 -3.05 16.50
C SER A 160 -2.82 -4.54 16.26
N HIS A 161 -3.60 -5.19 15.41
CA HIS A 161 -3.50 -6.60 15.08
C HIS A 161 -2.72 -6.86 13.79
N ARG A 162 -2.46 -5.81 13.01
CA ARG A 162 -1.83 -5.88 11.68
C ARG A 162 -0.40 -5.34 11.64
N VAL A 163 0.16 -5.04 12.80
CA VAL A 163 1.53 -4.55 12.95
C VAL A 163 2.29 -5.33 14.01
N PRO A 164 3.63 -5.33 13.99
CA PRO A 164 4.41 -5.99 15.04
C PRO A 164 4.03 -5.48 16.43
N THR A 165 3.96 -6.40 17.40
CA THR A 165 3.52 -6.14 18.78
C THR A 165 4.26 -4.98 19.43
N GLN A 166 5.53 -4.77 19.10
CA GLN A 166 6.34 -3.66 19.61
C GLN A 166 5.80 -2.28 19.26
N TRP A 167 5.07 -2.16 18.13
CA TRP A 167 4.48 -0.90 17.67
C TRP A 167 2.99 -0.81 17.95
N ALA A 168 2.31 -1.94 18.15
CA ALA A 168 0.85 -2.00 18.32
C ALA A 168 0.36 -1.11 19.47
N SER A 169 1.13 -1.01 20.57
CA SER A 169 0.74 -0.21 21.74
C SER A 169 0.73 1.30 21.49
N SER A 170 1.48 1.78 20.48
CA SER A 170 1.52 3.18 20.10
C SER A 170 0.49 3.55 19.02
N MET A 171 -0.08 2.54 18.36
CA MET A 171 -1.07 2.71 17.30
C MET A 171 -2.49 2.70 17.86
N LYS A 172 -2.85 3.82 18.48
CA LYS A 172 -4.23 4.03 18.92
C LYS A 172 -5.04 4.60 17.80
N GLU A 173 -6.26 4.06 17.62
CA GLU A 173 -7.22 4.63 16.71
C GLU A 173 -7.43 6.11 17.03
N THR A 174 -7.36 6.94 16.00
CA THR A 174 -7.68 8.35 16.11
C THR A 174 -9.19 8.49 16.03
N LEU A 175 -9.83 8.76 17.16
CA LEU A 175 -11.23 9.12 17.21
C LEU A 175 -11.38 10.52 16.60
N LEU A 176 -11.76 10.57 15.36
CA LEU A 176 -11.95 11.82 14.66
C LEU A 176 -13.35 12.34 14.97
N GLY A 177 -13.41 13.39 15.76
CA GLY A 177 -14.67 14.02 16.17
C GLY A 177 -15.45 14.69 15.04
N ARG A 178 -15.11 14.46 13.75
CA ARG A 178 -15.83 14.95 12.58
C ARG A 178 -15.61 14.06 11.38
N ALA A 179 -16.68 13.97 10.61
CA ALA A 179 -16.84 13.34 9.33
C ALA A 179 -15.53 12.98 8.66
N LEU A 180 -15.20 11.78 8.82
CA LEU A 180 -13.94 11.16 8.57
C LEU A 180 -13.49 11.22 7.15
N MET A 181 -14.38 11.48 6.21
CA MET A 181 -14.07 11.34 4.81
C MET A 181 -14.75 12.42 4.00
N ASP A 182 -14.06 12.88 2.98
CA ASP A 182 -14.73 13.53 1.88
C ASP A 182 -15.68 12.50 1.24
N ARG A 183 -16.97 12.73 1.41
CA ARG A 183 -18.05 11.82 1.04
C ARG A 183 -18.48 11.95 -0.42
N SER A 184 -17.62 12.48 -1.22
CA SER A 184 -17.88 12.83 -2.61
C SER A 184 -18.23 11.66 -3.55
N PRO A 185 -17.95 10.39 -3.27
CA PRO A 185 -18.34 9.30 -4.16
C PRO A 185 -19.74 8.72 -3.94
N CYS A 186 -20.54 9.24 -3.02
CA CYS A 186 -21.94 8.81 -2.96
C CYS A 186 -22.61 9.05 -4.30
N ALA A 187 -23.29 8.03 -4.85
CA ALA A 187 -24.06 8.16 -6.06
C ALA A 187 -25.07 9.31 -5.93
N GLU A 188 -25.27 10.05 -7.02
CA GLU A 188 -26.25 11.16 -7.02
C GLU A 188 -27.60 10.67 -6.50
N GLY A 189 -28.02 11.17 -5.35
CA GLY A 189 -29.31 10.86 -4.73
C GLY A 189 -29.24 9.98 -3.47
N GLU A 190 -28.08 9.49 -3.06
CA GLU A 190 -27.93 8.85 -1.75
C GLU A 190 -27.74 9.91 -0.65
N GLU A 191 -28.58 9.85 0.39
CA GLU A 191 -28.36 10.65 1.59
C GLU A 191 -27.08 10.17 2.27
N VAL A 192 -26.13 11.08 2.39
CA VAL A 192 -24.89 10.84 3.14
C VAL A 192 -25.23 10.65 4.60
N PRO A 193 -24.94 9.49 5.22
CA PRO A 193 -25.20 9.28 6.63
C PRO A 193 -24.46 10.33 7.45
N ASN A 194 -25.20 11.06 8.28
CA ASN A 194 -24.62 12.04 9.16
C ASN A 194 -24.40 11.38 10.53
N PHE A 195 -23.21 10.87 10.77
CA PHE A 195 -22.86 10.25 12.04
C PHE A 195 -22.65 11.31 13.12
N SER A 196 -23.32 11.13 14.23
CA SER A 196 -23.15 11.96 15.42
C SER A 196 -21.92 11.52 16.22
N ALA A 197 -21.46 12.36 17.14
CA ALA A 197 -20.44 11.96 18.11
C ALA A 197 -20.86 10.73 18.95
N ASP A 198 -22.17 10.62 19.25
CA ASP A 198 -22.75 9.50 20.00
C ASP A 198 -22.71 8.20 19.18
N ASP A 199 -22.84 8.26 17.86
CA ASP A 199 -22.71 7.09 16.97
C ASP A 199 -21.25 6.60 16.98
N ILE A 200 -20.28 7.51 16.93
CA ILE A 200 -18.86 7.18 17.01
C ILE A 200 -18.52 6.53 18.36
N GLU A 201 -19.06 7.06 19.46
CA GLU A 201 -18.86 6.48 20.79
C GLU A 201 -19.54 5.10 20.93
N THR A 202 -20.68 4.91 20.28
CA THR A 202 -21.48 3.67 20.39
C THR A 202 -20.93 2.55 19.51
N TYR A 203 -20.51 2.85 18.29
CA TYR A 203 -20.17 1.84 17.28
C TYR A 203 -18.67 1.79 16.95
N GLY A 204 -17.89 2.76 17.42
CA GLY A 204 -16.49 2.95 17.05
C GLY A 204 -16.33 3.61 15.67
N ALA A 205 -15.28 4.36 15.48
CA ALA A 205 -15.04 5.09 14.24
C ALA A 205 -14.86 4.15 13.03
N THR A 206 -14.29 2.97 13.24
CA THR A 206 -14.07 1.96 12.18
C THR A 206 -15.36 1.44 11.57
N ALA A 207 -16.39 1.23 12.40
CA ALA A 207 -17.69 0.73 11.92
C ALA A 207 -18.42 1.75 11.03
N LEU A 208 -18.02 3.02 11.11
CA LEU A 208 -18.62 4.14 10.40
C LEU A 208 -17.82 4.55 9.15
N LEU A 209 -16.68 3.88 8.89
CA LEU A 209 -15.89 4.12 7.69
C LEU A 209 -16.56 3.50 6.46
N ASP A 210 -16.79 4.31 5.46
CA ASP A 210 -17.07 3.82 4.11
C ASP A 210 -15.74 3.43 3.46
N ARG A 211 -15.44 2.13 3.49
CA ARG A 211 -14.18 1.57 3.00
C ARG A 211 -13.99 1.77 1.51
N ASP A 212 -15.06 1.60 0.74
CA ASP A 212 -14.97 1.71 -0.72
C ASP A 212 -14.65 3.13 -1.13
N SER A 213 -15.30 4.11 -0.49
CA SER A 213 -14.97 5.52 -0.68
C SER A 213 -13.56 5.86 -0.22
N LEU A 214 -13.10 5.32 0.90
CA LEU A 214 -11.73 5.53 1.38
C LEU A 214 -10.70 5.00 0.35
N TYR A 215 -10.91 3.79 -0.14
CA TYR A 215 -10.00 3.21 -1.13
C TYR A 215 -10.03 3.95 -2.46
N ALA A 216 -11.20 4.43 -2.89
CA ALA A 216 -11.31 5.26 -4.08
C ALA A 216 -10.49 6.55 -3.94
N LEU A 217 -10.63 7.26 -2.81
CA LEU A 217 -9.87 8.48 -2.53
C LEU A 217 -8.35 8.22 -2.53
N VAL A 218 -7.90 7.13 -1.90
CA VAL A 218 -6.47 6.78 -1.86
C VAL A 218 -5.93 6.49 -3.27
N ARG A 219 -6.68 5.73 -4.09
CA ARG A 219 -6.29 5.42 -5.47
C ARG A 219 -6.25 6.66 -6.37
N GLU A 220 -7.08 7.66 -6.09
CA GLU A 220 -7.10 8.95 -6.79
C GLU A 220 -6.09 9.95 -6.21
N ASP A 221 -5.32 9.56 -5.21
CA ASP A 221 -4.37 10.42 -4.49
C ASP A 221 -5.04 11.65 -3.83
N ARG A 222 -6.24 11.47 -3.33
CA ARG A 222 -7.02 12.49 -2.64
C ARG A 222 -6.91 12.34 -1.12
N PRO A 223 -7.05 13.45 -0.36
CA PRO A 223 -7.15 13.37 1.09
C PRO A 223 -8.36 12.53 1.52
N VAL A 224 -8.17 11.66 2.51
CA VAL A 224 -9.28 10.90 3.13
C VAL A 224 -9.88 11.62 4.33
N LEU A 225 -9.18 12.63 4.85
CA LEU A 225 -9.65 13.48 5.93
C LEU A 225 -10.04 14.84 5.36
N ASN A 226 -11.17 15.38 5.86
CA ASN A 226 -11.53 16.76 5.61
C ASN A 226 -10.64 17.68 6.47
N ASP A 227 -10.20 18.79 5.90
CA ASP A 227 -9.49 19.88 6.59
C ASP A 227 -10.32 20.49 7.74
#